data_092caf9015cb7c5734569ceed4e62d75
#
_entry.id   092caf9015cb7c5734569ceed4e62d75
#
_cell.length_a   1.000
_cell.length_b   1.000
_cell.length_c   1.000
_cell.angle_alpha   90.00
_cell.angle_beta   90.00
_cell.angle_gamma   90.00
#
_symmetry.space_group_name_H-M   'P 1'
#
loop_
_entity.id
_entity.type
_entity.pdbx_description
1 polymer ?
#
loop_
_entity_poly.entity_id
_entity_poly.type
_entity_poly.pdbx_seq_one_letter_code
_entity_poly.pdbx_strand_id
1 'polypeptide(L)'
;MILGVEKKFLWPTFLMGVLAIFLSAPTALAQSVKDLPPPPPLWKAKPTPTPKPTEPEVITDVIRTTSNLVMVPVSVTDQTGNAVQGLQVADFRLEEEGKQQEISSLGDPEQVPLAIALLFDVSSSVGGKGFFASQQNAAATFLKLVMKPADKAAIFTITGEPRIVQPLASADASAAKMLTIPPPVANVPTAFYDAVEAAAKYLSANAPSNYRRVIVVLSDGDDNFSSMTRGLALADYNATKSGQAAAGTRTGLQQAHQRAIAGVQKAVQQADAIFYSVNPGGPSIKLNQIAMRAERGMETIAESTGGTAFVPDSDKDLERVFRQVAAELRGQYLLQYYADSEKAPAGVFRRILVGVPARTDVRVRARQGYYPKKQD
;
A
#
# COMPACT_ATOMS: atom_id res chain seq x y z
N MET A 1 30.33 47.27 -32.39
CA MET A 1 31.50 46.80 -33.12
C MET A 1 31.58 45.30 -32.94
N ILE A 2 31.08 44.57 -33.97
CA ILE A 2 31.68 43.37 -34.56
C ILE A 2 31.61 42.11 -33.65
N LEU A 3 31.15 40.98 -34.05
CA LEU A 3 30.74 40.09 -35.15
C LEU A 3 30.15 38.86 -34.45
N GLY A 4 29.10 38.28 -34.69
CA GLY A 4 28.52 37.51 -35.79
C GLY A 4 29.27 36.20 -36.08
N VAL A 5 28.81 35.04 -35.55
CA VAL A 5 29.10 33.74 -36.17
C VAL A 5 27.83 32.87 -36.11
N GLU A 6 27.15 32.82 -37.27
CA GLU A 6 26.19 31.74 -37.58
C GLU A 6 26.98 30.45 -37.87
N LYS A 7 26.56 29.34 -37.28
CA LYS A 7 26.91 28.00 -37.77
C LYS A 7 25.67 27.30 -38.30
N LYS A 8 25.58 27.27 -39.62
CA LYS A 8 24.71 26.42 -40.42
C LYS A 8 25.11 24.96 -40.21
N PHE A 9 24.20 24.12 -39.83
CA PHE A 9 24.38 22.66 -39.86
C PHE A 9 23.60 22.08 -41.01
N LEU A 10 24.34 21.48 -41.96
CA LEU A 10 23.84 20.77 -43.15
C LEU A 10 23.26 19.39 -42.72
N TRP A 11 22.10 19.08 -43.25
CA TRP A 11 21.52 17.75 -43.27
C TRP A 11 22.05 16.96 -44.47
N PRO A 12 22.43 15.70 -44.32
CA PRO A 12 22.59 14.79 -45.47
C PRO A 12 21.27 14.03 -45.70
N THR A 13 20.74 14.19 -46.90
CA THR A 13 19.73 13.35 -47.50
C THR A 13 20.26 11.92 -47.70
N PHE A 14 19.54 10.93 -47.13
CA PHE A 14 19.78 9.52 -47.42
C PHE A 14 18.74 8.99 -48.42
N LEU A 15 19.25 8.50 -49.52
CA LEU A 15 18.58 7.98 -50.70
C LEU A 15 17.93 6.61 -50.36
N MET A 16 16.65 6.48 -50.70
CA MET A 16 15.86 5.26 -50.59
C MET A 16 16.20 4.30 -51.73
N GLY A 17 16.87 3.20 -51.46
CA GLY A 17 17.07 2.08 -52.39
C GLY A 17 15.99 1.00 -52.15
N VAL A 18 15.08 0.88 -53.12
CA VAL A 18 14.11 -0.21 -53.18
C VAL A 18 14.78 -1.43 -53.80
N LEU A 19 14.98 -2.49 -53.03
CA LEU A 19 15.40 -3.80 -53.52
C LEU A 19 14.19 -4.72 -53.66
N ALA A 20 13.74 -4.97 -54.88
CA ALA A 20 12.71 -5.91 -55.21
C ALA A 20 13.33 -7.33 -55.29
N ILE A 21 12.93 -8.22 -54.38
CA ILE A 21 13.29 -9.65 -54.43
C ILE A 21 12.16 -10.39 -55.13
N PHE A 22 12.45 -10.90 -56.33
CA PHE A 22 11.61 -11.84 -57.06
C PHE A 22 11.70 -13.23 -56.39
N LEU A 23 10.61 -13.71 -55.84
CA LEU A 23 10.44 -15.13 -55.46
C LEU A 23 9.94 -15.90 -56.68
N SER A 24 10.79 -16.74 -57.28
CA SER A 24 10.43 -17.74 -58.27
C SER A 24 9.90 -19.00 -57.54
N ALA A 25 8.63 -19.35 -57.75
CA ALA A 25 8.06 -20.60 -57.31
C ALA A 25 8.44 -21.73 -58.28
N PRO A 26 8.74 -22.96 -57.79
CA PRO A 26 8.94 -24.11 -58.67
C PRO A 26 7.58 -24.69 -59.08
N THR A 27 7.37 -24.81 -60.39
CA THR A 27 6.24 -25.54 -61.00
C THR A 27 6.43 -27.03 -60.76
N ALA A 28 5.54 -27.63 -59.96
CA ALA A 28 5.44 -29.06 -59.80
C ALA A 28 4.73 -29.65 -61.06
N LEU A 29 5.42 -30.50 -61.77
CA LEU A 29 4.86 -31.33 -62.88
C LEU A 29 3.87 -32.36 -62.32
N ALA A 30 2.61 -32.25 -62.72
CA ALA A 30 1.61 -33.25 -62.45
C ALA A 30 1.87 -34.47 -63.31
N GLN A 31 2.29 -35.56 -62.74
CA GLN A 31 2.35 -36.87 -63.41
C GLN A 31 0.96 -37.46 -63.39
N SER A 32 0.50 -37.87 -64.62
CA SER A 32 -0.76 -38.54 -64.88
C SER A 32 -0.77 -39.94 -64.27
N VAL A 33 -1.70 -40.15 -63.33
CA VAL A 33 -1.99 -41.51 -62.78
C VAL A 33 -2.90 -42.26 -63.70
N LYS A 34 -2.33 -42.96 -64.68
CA LYS A 34 -3.02 -43.88 -65.54
C LYS A 34 -2.20 -45.16 -65.72
N ASP A 35 -2.02 -45.93 -64.73
CA ASP A 35 -1.58 -47.36 -64.87
C ASP A 35 -1.32 -47.92 -63.46
N LEU A 36 -2.38 -48.06 -62.67
CA LEU A 36 -2.36 -48.92 -61.51
C LEU A 36 -3.28 -50.11 -61.72
N PRO A 37 -2.84 -51.31 -61.43
CA PRO A 37 -3.68 -52.51 -61.55
C PRO A 37 -4.82 -52.48 -60.54
N PRO A 38 -5.99 -53.13 -60.86
CA PRO A 38 -7.13 -53.10 -59.95
C PRO A 38 -6.81 -53.77 -58.61
N PRO A 39 -7.36 -53.32 -57.53
CA PRO A 39 -7.13 -53.87 -56.20
C PRO A 39 -7.74 -55.30 -56.10
N PRO A 40 -7.14 -56.20 -55.31
CA PRO A 40 -7.65 -57.55 -55.11
C PRO A 40 -9.02 -57.55 -54.41
N PRO A 41 -9.88 -58.53 -54.62
CA PRO A 41 -11.23 -58.60 -54.05
C PRO A 41 -11.17 -58.63 -52.51
N LEU A 42 -11.95 -57.76 -51.89
CA LEU A 42 -12.08 -57.69 -50.45
C LEU A 42 -12.69 -58.98 -49.88
N TRP A 43 -11.92 -59.72 -49.14
CA TRP A 43 -12.44 -60.82 -48.32
C TRP A 43 -13.31 -60.21 -47.22
N LYS A 44 -14.58 -60.66 -47.14
CA LYS A 44 -15.47 -60.30 -46.02
C LYS A 44 -14.94 -60.97 -44.75
N ALA A 45 -14.17 -60.24 -43.98
CA ALA A 45 -13.80 -60.62 -42.62
C ALA A 45 -15.04 -60.63 -41.73
N LYS A 46 -15.25 -61.70 -40.96
CA LYS A 46 -16.27 -61.74 -39.89
C LYS A 46 -16.04 -60.59 -38.96
N PRO A 47 -17.10 -59.87 -38.48
CA PRO A 47 -16.92 -58.80 -37.51
C PRO A 47 -16.38 -59.41 -36.23
N THR A 48 -15.16 -59.02 -35.90
CA THR A 48 -14.59 -59.14 -34.54
C THR A 48 -15.36 -58.19 -33.61
N PRO A 49 -15.85 -58.68 -32.46
CA PRO A 49 -16.51 -57.75 -31.54
C PRO A 49 -15.53 -56.63 -31.15
N THR A 50 -15.91 -55.42 -31.48
CA THR A 50 -15.21 -54.19 -31.09
C THR A 50 -15.18 -54.13 -29.55
N PRO A 51 -14.02 -54.07 -28.91
CA PRO A 51 -13.99 -53.81 -27.49
C PRO A 51 -14.64 -52.43 -27.26
N LYS A 52 -15.60 -52.40 -26.36
CA LYS A 52 -16.25 -51.19 -25.90
C LYS A 52 -15.13 -50.20 -25.48
N PRO A 53 -15.10 -48.97 -25.98
CA PRO A 53 -14.11 -48.00 -25.50
C PRO A 53 -14.31 -47.89 -24.02
N THR A 54 -13.31 -48.28 -23.23
CA THR A 54 -13.19 -47.88 -21.84
C THR A 54 -12.92 -46.39 -21.91
N GLU A 55 -13.91 -45.57 -21.59
CA GLU A 55 -13.66 -44.14 -21.36
C GLU A 55 -12.48 -44.06 -20.38
N PRO A 56 -11.42 -43.29 -20.71
CA PRO A 56 -10.40 -43.02 -19.72
C PRO A 56 -11.13 -42.35 -18.55
N GLU A 57 -11.09 -42.97 -17.39
CA GLU A 57 -11.37 -42.24 -16.13
C GLU A 57 -10.44 -41.04 -16.15
N VAL A 58 -10.99 -39.92 -16.58
CA VAL A 58 -10.34 -38.61 -16.36
C VAL A 58 -10.40 -38.42 -14.87
N ILE A 59 -9.32 -38.82 -14.17
CA ILE A 59 -9.05 -38.38 -12.82
C ILE A 59 -8.82 -36.88 -12.95
N THR A 60 -9.91 -36.11 -13.01
CA THR A 60 -9.91 -34.68 -12.81
C THR A 60 -9.84 -34.41 -11.31
N ASP A 61 -8.83 -34.93 -10.63
CA ASP A 61 -8.30 -34.26 -9.47
C ASP A 61 -7.53 -33.05 -9.99
N VAL A 62 -8.30 -32.03 -10.34
CA VAL A 62 -7.77 -30.68 -10.41
C VAL A 62 -7.41 -30.35 -8.96
N ILE A 63 -6.17 -30.66 -8.57
CA ILE A 63 -5.59 -30.13 -7.34
C ILE A 63 -5.61 -28.60 -7.54
N ARG A 64 -6.70 -27.97 -7.14
CA ARG A 64 -6.76 -26.52 -6.97
C ARG A 64 -5.88 -26.19 -5.78
N THR A 65 -4.58 -26.15 -6.01
CA THR A 65 -3.65 -25.58 -5.04
C THR A 65 -3.91 -24.09 -5.02
N THR A 66 -4.91 -23.67 -4.27
CA THR A 66 -5.09 -22.26 -3.92
C THR A 66 -3.91 -21.88 -3.05
N SER A 67 -2.95 -21.23 -3.65
CA SER A 67 -1.76 -20.74 -2.96
C SER A 67 -2.17 -19.58 -2.05
N ASN A 68 -2.29 -19.81 -0.73
CA ASN A 68 -2.52 -18.78 0.27
C ASN A 68 -1.21 -18.12 0.69
N LEU A 69 -0.47 -17.63 -0.27
CA LEU A 69 0.76 -16.91 0.00
C LEU A 69 0.45 -15.60 0.73
N VAL A 70 0.95 -15.48 1.94
CA VAL A 70 0.85 -14.28 2.77
C VAL A 70 2.19 -13.58 2.76
N MET A 71 2.20 -12.29 2.37
CA MET A 71 3.37 -11.43 2.43
C MET A 71 3.28 -10.55 3.68
N VAL A 72 4.32 -10.57 4.51
CA VAL A 72 4.42 -9.77 5.73
C VAL A 72 5.59 -8.81 5.61
N PRO A 73 5.35 -7.51 5.38
CA PRO A 73 6.40 -6.49 5.46
C PRO A 73 6.90 -6.35 6.88
N VAL A 74 8.22 -6.41 7.06
CA VAL A 74 8.89 -6.36 8.36
C VAL A 74 9.98 -5.30 8.33
N SER A 75 9.89 -4.33 9.22
CA SER A 75 10.94 -3.35 9.46
C SER A 75 11.82 -3.84 10.62
N VAL A 76 13.13 -3.94 10.39
CA VAL A 76 14.11 -4.23 11.43
C VAL A 76 15.05 -3.04 11.56
N THR A 77 15.09 -2.43 12.74
CA THR A 77 15.91 -1.25 13.00
C THR A 77 16.81 -1.47 14.20
N ASP A 78 17.95 -0.81 14.23
CA ASP A 78 18.80 -0.72 15.42
C ASP A 78 18.19 0.22 16.48
N GLN A 79 18.87 0.40 17.59
CA GLN A 79 18.41 1.27 18.67
C GLN A 79 18.38 2.77 18.29
N THR A 80 19.11 3.15 17.24
CA THR A 80 19.14 4.52 16.70
C THR A 80 18.10 4.76 15.62
N GLY A 81 17.34 3.70 15.22
CA GLY A 81 16.28 3.76 14.21
C GLY A 81 16.76 3.54 12.79
N ASN A 82 18.03 3.17 12.56
CA ASN A 82 18.52 2.83 11.23
C ASN A 82 18.08 1.43 10.83
N ALA A 83 17.77 1.24 9.54
CA ALA A 83 17.40 -0.07 9.02
C ALA A 83 18.58 -1.06 9.10
N VAL A 84 18.36 -2.22 9.70
CA VAL A 84 19.30 -3.35 9.72
C VAL A 84 19.10 -4.15 8.44
N GLN A 85 20.16 -4.33 7.67
CA GLN A 85 20.15 -5.06 6.41
C GLN A 85 20.93 -6.39 6.53
N GLY A 86 20.74 -7.29 5.55
CA GLY A 86 21.51 -8.53 5.42
C GLY A 86 20.97 -9.73 6.21
N LEU A 87 19.80 -9.60 6.87
CA LEU A 87 19.17 -10.74 7.53
C LEU A 87 18.65 -11.74 6.49
N GLN A 88 18.77 -13.03 6.81
CA GLN A 88 18.32 -14.14 5.97
C GLN A 88 17.04 -14.75 6.53
N VAL A 89 16.38 -15.63 5.76
CA VAL A 89 15.17 -16.35 6.20
C VAL A 89 15.37 -17.01 7.58
N ALA A 90 16.53 -17.63 7.79
CA ALA A 90 16.85 -18.34 9.05
C ALA A 90 16.94 -17.43 10.28
N ASP A 91 17.12 -16.13 10.10
CA ASP A 91 17.19 -15.17 11.20
C ASP A 91 15.80 -14.83 11.77
N PHE A 92 14.76 -15.07 11.00
CA PHE A 92 13.39 -14.71 11.36
C PHE A 92 12.62 -15.88 11.96
N ARG A 93 11.79 -15.58 12.92
CA ARG A 93 10.72 -16.44 13.42
C ARG A 93 9.39 -15.78 13.17
N LEU A 94 8.48 -16.50 12.48
CA LEU A 94 7.11 -16.06 12.21
C LEU A 94 6.13 -17.03 12.87
N GLU A 95 5.17 -16.50 13.59
CA GLU A 95 4.07 -17.25 14.18
C GLU A 95 2.73 -16.71 13.68
N GLU A 96 1.80 -17.60 13.36
CA GLU A 96 0.40 -17.30 13.08
C GLU A 96 -0.47 -18.04 14.08
N GLU A 97 -1.36 -17.32 14.77
CA GLU A 97 -2.19 -17.87 15.85
C GLU A 97 -1.41 -18.67 16.89
N GLY A 98 -0.18 -18.21 17.23
CA GLY A 98 0.72 -18.86 18.17
C GLY A 98 1.42 -20.13 17.65
N LYS A 99 1.26 -20.46 16.36
CA LYS A 99 1.96 -21.58 15.71
C LYS A 99 3.05 -21.05 14.80
N GLN A 100 4.25 -21.59 14.96
CA GLN A 100 5.36 -21.25 14.08
C GLN A 100 5.03 -21.67 12.64
N GLN A 101 5.32 -20.76 11.70
CA GLN A 101 5.15 -20.95 10.27
C GLN A 101 6.51 -21.06 9.60
N GLU A 102 6.59 -21.87 8.55
CA GLU A 102 7.76 -21.94 7.70
C GLU A 102 7.76 -20.74 6.73
N ILE A 103 8.83 -19.93 6.78
CA ILE A 103 9.04 -18.82 5.86
C ILE A 103 9.58 -19.38 4.56
N SER A 104 8.80 -19.33 3.50
CA SER A 104 9.17 -19.89 2.19
C SER A 104 10.23 -19.07 1.47
N SER A 105 10.21 -17.74 1.61
CA SER A 105 11.17 -16.84 0.98
C SER A 105 11.15 -15.43 1.57
N LEU A 106 12.19 -14.65 1.23
CA LEU A 106 12.21 -13.19 1.35
C LEU A 106 11.96 -12.60 -0.03
N GLY A 107 10.86 -11.84 -0.18
CA GLY A 107 10.62 -11.05 -1.38
C GLY A 107 11.55 -9.83 -1.44
N ASP A 108 11.92 -9.43 -2.65
CA ASP A 108 12.69 -8.20 -2.86
C ASP A 108 11.77 -6.97 -2.78
N PRO A 109 11.94 -6.08 -1.79
CA PRO A 109 11.12 -4.88 -1.64
C PRO A 109 11.27 -3.90 -2.82
N GLU A 110 12.36 -4.00 -3.58
CA GLU A 110 12.62 -3.18 -4.75
C GLU A 110 11.76 -3.58 -5.96
N GLN A 111 11.32 -4.83 -6.02
CA GLN A 111 10.50 -5.38 -7.10
C GLN A 111 8.99 -5.24 -6.84
N VAL A 112 8.58 -4.92 -5.61
CA VAL A 112 7.16 -4.78 -5.25
C VAL A 112 6.80 -3.29 -5.19
N PRO A 113 6.00 -2.78 -6.16
CA PRO A 113 5.63 -1.38 -6.21
C PRO A 113 4.81 -0.93 -5.01
N LEU A 114 4.86 0.37 -4.72
CA LEU A 114 4.08 1.03 -3.66
C LEU A 114 2.82 1.70 -4.23
N ALA A 115 1.71 1.55 -3.52
CA ALA A 115 0.53 2.39 -3.66
C ALA A 115 0.37 3.20 -2.36
N ILE A 116 0.68 4.49 -2.44
CA ILE A 116 0.70 5.40 -1.29
C ILE A 116 -0.58 6.23 -1.27
N ALA A 117 -1.27 6.32 -0.14
CA ALA A 117 -2.23 7.37 0.15
C ALA A 117 -1.56 8.36 1.09
N LEU A 118 -1.27 9.56 0.61
CA LEU A 118 -0.74 10.66 1.42
C LEU A 118 -1.89 11.55 1.86
N LEU A 119 -2.14 11.59 3.17
CA LEU A 119 -3.17 12.40 3.80
C LEU A 119 -2.53 13.66 4.36
N PHE A 120 -2.97 14.81 3.90
CA PHE A 120 -2.45 16.11 4.27
C PHE A 120 -3.52 16.91 5.01
N ASP A 121 -3.22 17.24 6.24
CA ASP A 121 -4.14 17.98 7.10
C ASP A 121 -4.15 19.46 6.74
N VAL A 122 -5.33 19.96 6.39
CA VAL A 122 -5.60 21.37 6.11
C VAL A 122 -6.63 21.95 7.08
N SER A 123 -6.71 21.37 8.28
CA SER A 123 -7.54 21.88 9.36
C SER A 123 -6.93 23.11 10.05
N SER A 124 -7.73 23.78 10.85
CA SER A 124 -7.31 25.02 11.52
C SER A 124 -6.21 24.81 12.56
N SER A 125 -6.11 23.61 13.16
CA SER A 125 -5.09 23.29 14.18
C SER A 125 -3.68 23.27 13.59
N VAL A 126 -3.53 22.82 12.35
CA VAL A 126 -2.25 22.74 11.64
C VAL A 126 -1.90 24.06 10.97
N GLY A 127 -2.90 24.79 10.42
CA GLY A 127 -2.68 26.01 9.65
C GLY A 127 -2.28 27.24 10.47
N GLY A 128 -2.65 27.28 11.74
CA GLY A 128 -2.42 28.45 12.60
C GLY A 128 -0.97 28.74 12.98
N LYS A 129 -0.03 27.84 12.67
CA LYS A 129 1.37 27.92 13.12
C LYS A 129 2.35 28.48 12.09
N GLY A 130 1.90 28.89 10.91
CA GLY A 130 2.76 29.45 9.86
C GLY A 130 3.66 28.47 9.11
N PHE A 131 3.57 27.15 9.39
CA PHE A 131 4.44 26.11 8.83
C PHE A 131 3.83 25.35 7.66
N PHE A 132 2.67 25.76 7.16
CA PHE A 132 1.95 25.06 6.10
C PHE A 132 2.80 24.84 4.83
N ALA A 133 3.48 25.88 4.35
CA ALA A 133 4.33 25.78 3.17
C ALA A 133 5.53 24.84 3.38
N SER A 134 6.12 24.85 4.57
CA SER A 134 7.20 23.93 4.95
C SER A 134 6.73 22.46 4.93
N GLN A 135 5.58 22.18 5.53
CA GLN A 135 4.96 20.87 5.54
C GLN A 135 4.61 20.38 4.12
N GLN A 136 4.06 21.28 3.31
CA GLN A 136 3.69 21.01 1.92
C GLN A 136 4.93 20.65 1.07
N ASN A 137 6.02 21.42 1.21
CA ASN A 137 7.28 21.16 0.52
C ASN A 137 7.91 19.84 0.99
N ALA A 138 7.92 19.57 2.30
CA ALA A 138 8.44 18.33 2.84
C ALA A 138 7.66 17.11 2.33
N ALA A 139 6.34 17.19 2.27
CA ALA A 139 5.48 16.12 1.73
C ALA A 139 5.71 15.90 0.22
N ALA A 140 5.84 16.97 -0.56
CA ALA A 140 6.15 16.87 -2.00
C ALA A 140 7.54 16.27 -2.24
N THR A 141 8.54 16.66 -1.44
CA THR A 141 9.90 16.10 -1.48
C THR A 141 9.90 14.62 -1.11
N PHE A 142 9.14 14.23 -0.08
CA PHE A 142 8.96 12.83 0.31
C PHE A 142 8.45 11.96 -0.85
N LEU A 143 7.41 12.41 -1.56
CA LEU A 143 6.88 11.65 -2.70
C LEU A 143 7.94 11.42 -3.78
N LYS A 144 8.75 12.45 -4.10
CA LYS A 144 9.85 12.32 -5.07
C LYS A 144 10.97 11.41 -4.57
N LEU A 145 11.23 11.41 -3.26
CA LEU A 145 12.29 10.60 -2.66
C LEU A 145 11.91 9.12 -2.56
N VAL A 146 10.68 8.83 -2.13
CA VAL A 146 10.26 7.45 -1.85
C VAL A 146 9.79 6.71 -3.09
N MET A 147 9.19 7.41 -4.07
CA MET A 147 8.53 6.74 -5.20
C MET A 147 9.49 6.44 -6.33
N LYS A 148 9.37 5.24 -6.86
CA LYS A 148 9.98 4.75 -8.11
C LYS A 148 9.00 4.90 -9.29
N PRO A 149 9.44 4.73 -10.54
CA PRO A 149 8.56 4.89 -11.71
C PRO A 149 7.30 4.02 -11.70
N ALA A 150 7.37 2.82 -11.11
CA ALA A 150 6.23 1.91 -10.99
C ALA A 150 5.26 2.29 -9.87
N ASP A 151 5.71 3.06 -8.87
CA ASP A 151 4.89 3.43 -7.71
C ASP A 151 3.81 4.44 -8.07
N LYS A 152 2.74 4.45 -7.28
CA LYS A 152 1.63 5.39 -7.43
C LYS A 152 1.29 6.01 -6.08
N ALA A 153 0.92 7.30 -6.10
CA ALA A 153 0.40 7.97 -4.91
C ALA A 153 -0.92 8.68 -5.19
N ALA A 154 -1.83 8.58 -4.24
CA ALA A 154 -3.04 9.39 -4.16
C ALA A 154 -2.88 10.43 -3.04
N ILE A 155 -3.42 11.63 -3.26
CA ILE A 155 -3.38 12.71 -2.27
C ILE A 155 -4.79 12.95 -1.73
N PHE A 156 -4.89 12.98 -0.43
CA PHE A 156 -6.10 13.32 0.32
C PHE A 156 -5.88 14.59 1.13
N THR A 157 -6.93 15.36 1.32
CA THR A 157 -6.94 16.41 2.35
C THR A 157 -7.84 16.02 3.50
N ILE A 158 -7.36 16.25 4.72
CA ILE A 158 -8.13 16.09 5.96
C ILE A 158 -8.81 17.40 6.27
N THR A 159 -10.13 17.39 6.28
CA THR A 159 -11.03 18.48 6.67
C THR A 159 -12.24 17.87 7.41
N GLY A 160 -13.35 18.58 7.51
CA GLY A 160 -14.62 18.01 8.01
C GLY A 160 -15.18 16.86 7.15
N GLU A 161 -14.73 16.78 5.90
CA GLU A 161 -15.03 15.66 5.00
C GLU A 161 -13.75 15.24 4.26
N PRO A 162 -13.42 13.93 4.21
CA PRO A 162 -12.26 13.45 3.48
C PRO A 162 -12.41 13.74 1.98
N ARG A 163 -11.35 14.29 1.36
CA ARG A 163 -11.36 14.57 -0.09
C ARG A 163 -10.14 14.00 -0.77
N ILE A 164 -10.37 13.27 -1.86
CA ILE A 164 -9.33 12.88 -2.79
C ILE A 164 -9.07 14.06 -3.72
N VAL A 165 -7.90 14.69 -3.61
CA VAL A 165 -7.52 15.80 -4.49
C VAL A 165 -6.66 15.35 -5.66
N GLN A 166 -6.08 14.14 -5.56
CA GLN A 166 -5.35 13.46 -6.62
C GLN A 166 -5.56 11.95 -6.49
N PRO A 167 -6.13 11.27 -7.50
CA PRO A 167 -6.11 9.81 -7.58
C PRO A 167 -4.69 9.25 -7.74
N LEU A 168 -4.54 7.92 -7.66
CA LEU A 168 -3.24 7.25 -7.84
C LEU A 168 -2.53 7.70 -9.11
N ALA A 169 -1.38 8.37 -8.97
CA ALA A 169 -0.60 8.96 -10.04
C ALA A 169 0.92 8.78 -9.79
N SER A 170 1.75 9.20 -10.74
CA SER A 170 3.21 9.20 -10.61
C SER A 170 3.71 10.15 -9.52
N ALA A 171 4.97 9.98 -9.11
CA ALA A 171 5.63 10.85 -8.14
C ALA A 171 5.54 12.34 -8.50
N ASP A 172 5.86 12.68 -9.76
CA ASP A 172 5.88 14.08 -10.22
C ASP A 172 4.49 14.70 -10.21
N ALA A 173 3.47 13.97 -10.70
CA ALA A 173 2.08 14.46 -10.69
C ALA A 173 1.56 14.66 -9.26
N SER A 174 1.86 13.72 -8.38
CA SER A 174 1.43 13.79 -6.97
C SER A 174 2.16 14.88 -6.20
N ALA A 175 3.47 15.05 -6.40
CA ALA A 175 4.24 16.13 -5.80
C ALA A 175 3.82 17.51 -6.31
N ALA A 176 3.57 17.64 -7.63
CA ALA A 176 3.06 18.89 -8.20
C ALA A 176 1.67 19.22 -7.62
N LYS A 177 0.79 18.22 -7.50
CA LYS A 177 -0.54 18.41 -6.90
C LYS A 177 -0.45 18.82 -5.43
N MET A 178 0.45 18.21 -4.65
CA MET A 178 0.69 18.56 -3.25
C MET A 178 0.98 20.06 -3.10
N LEU A 179 1.82 20.62 -3.97
CA LEU A 179 2.21 22.03 -3.94
C LEU A 179 1.06 23.01 -4.33
N THR A 180 -0.05 22.51 -4.88
CA THR A 180 -1.22 23.34 -5.25
C THR A 180 -2.34 23.32 -4.21
N ILE A 181 -2.21 22.58 -3.12
CA ILE A 181 -3.21 22.54 -2.05
C ILE A 181 -3.23 23.91 -1.37
N PRO A 182 -4.39 24.59 -1.29
CA PRO A 182 -4.48 25.88 -0.67
C PRO A 182 -4.25 25.80 0.84
N PRO A 183 -3.70 26.86 1.46
CA PRO A 183 -3.55 26.90 2.92
C PRO A 183 -4.92 26.80 3.60
N PRO A 184 -4.97 26.27 4.84
CA PRO A 184 -6.22 26.14 5.57
C PRO A 184 -6.83 27.51 5.88
N VAL A 185 -8.16 27.56 5.83
CA VAL A 185 -8.93 28.71 6.29
C VAL A 185 -9.30 28.52 7.78
N ALA A 186 -9.71 29.61 8.43
CA ALA A 186 -10.13 29.52 9.83
C ALA A 186 -11.36 28.62 10.01
N ASN A 187 -11.45 27.98 11.16
CA ASN A 187 -12.60 27.15 11.58
C ASN A 187 -12.88 25.91 10.71
N VAL A 188 -11.87 25.37 10.01
CA VAL A 188 -11.99 24.07 9.34
C VAL A 188 -11.87 22.95 10.38
N PRO A 189 -12.91 22.12 10.53
CA PRO A 189 -12.88 20.98 11.45
C PRO A 189 -12.03 19.83 10.90
N THR A 190 -11.70 18.87 11.75
CA THR A 190 -10.86 17.71 11.43
C THR A 190 -11.66 16.42 11.58
N ALA A 191 -11.88 15.70 10.49
CA ALA A 191 -12.42 14.34 10.46
C ALA A 191 -11.27 13.34 10.19
N PHE A 192 -10.35 13.21 11.14
CA PHE A 192 -9.14 12.41 11.01
C PHE A 192 -9.45 10.93 10.76
N TYR A 193 -10.31 10.33 11.60
CA TYR A 193 -10.64 8.91 11.49
C TYR A 193 -11.35 8.58 10.17
N ASP A 194 -12.32 9.41 9.78
CA ASP A 194 -13.02 9.24 8.50
C ASP A 194 -12.07 9.35 7.31
N ALA A 195 -11.05 10.23 7.37
CA ALA A 195 -10.05 10.39 6.32
C ALA A 195 -9.16 9.16 6.19
N VAL A 196 -8.67 8.61 7.29
CA VAL A 196 -7.83 7.39 7.27
C VAL A 196 -8.64 6.20 6.77
N GLU A 197 -9.89 6.05 7.21
CA GLU A 197 -10.79 4.99 6.76
C GLU A 197 -11.08 5.11 5.25
N ALA A 198 -11.35 6.33 4.75
CA ALA A 198 -11.56 6.58 3.32
C ALA A 198 -10.34 6.23 2.48
N ALA A 199 -9.13 6.58 2.96
CA ALA A 199 -7.87 6.23 2.30
C ALA A 199 -7.64 4.72 2.26
N ALA A 200 -7.90 4.00 3.35
CA ALA A 200 -7.80 2.55 3.41
C ALA A 200 -8.76 1.88 2.40
N LYS A 201 -10.02 2.29 2.38
CA LYS A 201 -11.03 1.82 1.42
C LYS A 201 -10.61 2.12 -0.02
N TYR A 202 -10.12 3.32 -0.28
CA TYR A 202 -9.65 3.73 -1.60
C TYR A 202 -8.49 2.86 -2.10
N LEU A 203 -7.47 2.65 -1.28
CA LEU A 203 -6.34 1.79 -1.62
C LEU A 203 -6.78 0.34 -1.84
N SER A 204 -7.69 -0.17 -1.03
CA SER A 204 -8.25 -1.52 -1.21
C SER A 204 -8.95 -1.70 -2.54
N ALA A 205 -9.68 -0.67 -3.00
CA ALA A 205 -10.47 -0.72 -4.23
C ALA A 205 -9.66 -0.39 -5.50
N ASN A 206 -8.64 0.48 -5.41
CA ASN A 206 -8.00 1.09 -6.58
C ASN A 206 -6.52 0.70 -6.76
N ALA A 207 -5.84 0.23 -5.71
CA ALA A 207 -4.45 -0.21 -5.84
C ALA A 207 -4.42 -1.64 -6.43
N PRO A 208 -3.54 -1.90 -7.43
CA PRO A 208 -3.36 -3.25 -7.94
C PRO A 208 -2.99 -4.23 -6.81
N SER A 209 -3.39 -5.49 -6.96
CA SER A 209 -3.23 -6.52 -5.91
C SER A 209 -1.76 -6.81 -5.55
N ASN A 210 -0.87 -6.64 -6.51
CA ASN A 210 0.57 -6.84 -6.35
C ASN A 210 1.33 -5.62 -5.78
N TYR A 211 0.63 -4.52 -5.43
CA TYR A 211 1.24 -3.35 -4.81
C TYR A 211 1.18 -3.44 -3.28
N ARG A 212 2.27 -3.03 -2.61
CA ARG A 212 2.24 -2.76 -1.17
C ARG A 212 1.49 -1.46 -0.92
N ARG A 213 0.49 -1.51 -0.06
CA ARG A 213 -0.34 -0.34 0.28
C ARG A 213 0.23 0.37 1.49
N VAL A 214 0.35 1.68 1.39
CA VAL A 214 0.91 2.52 2.45
C VAL A 214 0.03 3.74 2.63
N ILE A 215 -0.31 4.05 3.87
CA ILE A 215 -0.98 5.28 4.26
C ILE A 215 0.03 6.13 5.03
N VAL A 216 0.28 7.33 4.56
CA VAL A 216 1.15 8.31 5.24
C VAL A 216 0.32 9.52 5.58
N VAL A 217 0.25 9.85 6.87
CA VAL A 217 -0.55 10.97 7.36
C VAL A 217 0.36 12.06 7.89
N LEU A 218 0.14 13.30 7.45
CA LEU A 218 0.73 14.49 8.01
C LEU A 218 -0.38 15.29 8.70
N SER A 219 -0.51 15.11 10.02
CA SER A 219 -1.57 15.68 10.86
C SER A 219 -1.15 15.65 12.34
N ASP A 220 -1.69 16.53 13.15
CA ASP A 220 -1.59 16.43 14.63
C ASP A 220 -2.51 15.33 15.21
N GLY A 221 -3.33 14.70 14.35
CA GLY A 221 -4.19 13.58 14.70
C GLY A 221 -5.40 13.94 15.57
N ASP A 222 -5.65 15.22 15.84
CA ASP A 222 -6.86 15.63 16.54
C ASP A 222 -8.09 15.32 15.67
N ASP A 223 -9.14 14.87 16.31
CA ASP A 223 -10.41 14.57 15.66
C ASP A 223 -11.56 15.17 16.43
N ASN A 224 -12.31 16.02 15.76
CA ASN A 224 -13.49 16.67 16.34
C ASN A 224 -14.72 16.57 15.43
N PHE A 225 -14.61 15.94 14.25
CA PHE A 225 -15.68 15.97 13.27
C PHE A 225 -15.96 14.63 12.56
N SER A 226 -15.18 13.59 12.83
CA SER A 226 -15.50 12.26 12.27
C SER A 226 -16.88 11.78 12.67
N SER A 227 -17.47 10.94 11.84
CA SER A 227 -18.83 10.43 12.00
C SER A 227 -19.13 9.86 13.39
N MET A 228 -18.13 9.22 14.02
CA MET A 228 -18.27 8.63 15.36
C MET A 228 -18.08 9.61 16.51
N THR A 229 -17.44 10.74 16.30
CA THR A 229 -17.02 11.68 17.37
C THR A 229 -17.76 12.99 17.36
N ARG A 230 -18.15 13.52 16.20
CA ARG A 230 -18.69 14.89 16.01
C ARG A 230 -19.86 15.25 16.93
N GLY A 231 -20.80 14.32 17.13
CA GLY A 231 -21.98 14.60 17.98
C GLY A 231 -21.61 14.78 19.45
N LEU A 232 -20.69 13.96 19.95
CA LEU A 232 -20.21 14.03 21.34
C LEU A 232 -19.21 15.16 21.53
N ALA A 233 -18.37 15.46 20.53
CA ALA A 233 -17.48 16.61 20.56
C ALA A 233 -18.24 17.94 20.63
N LEU A 234 -19.31 18.09 19.85
CA LEU A 234 -20.18 19.25 19.90
C LEU A 234 -20.90 19.36 21.25
N ALA A 235 -21.39 18.24 21.80
CA ALA A 235 -22.04 18.22 23.11
C ALA A 235 -21.06 18.61 24.24
N ASP A 236 -19.82 18.13 24.22
CA ASP A 236 -18.78 18.48 25.20
C ASP A 236 -18.39 19.95 25.08
N TYR A 237 -18.24 20.48 23.86
CA TYR A 237 -17.99 21.90 23.61
C TYR A 237 -19.10 22.79 24.19
N ASN A 238 -20.37 22.46 23.93
CA ASN A 238 -21.51 23.23 24.43
C ASN A 238 -21.63 23.16 25.95
N ALA A 239 -21.41 21.99 26.56
CA ALA A 239 -21.38 21.80 28.00
C ALA A 239 -20.28 22.61 28.68
N THR A 240 -19.08 22.63 28.08
CA THR A 240 -17.95 23.42 28.57
C THR A 240 -18.23 24.93 28.48
N LYS A 241 -18.80 25.40 27.38
CA LYS A 241 -19.17 26.80 27.17
C LYS A 241 -20.24 27.27 28.15
N SER A 242 -21.17 26.41 28.52
CA SER A 242 -22.23 26.73 29.53
C SER A 242 -21.78 26.55 30.97
N GLY A 243 -20.53 26.16 31.22
CA GLY A 243 -20.04 25.87 32.58
C GLY A 243 -20.58 24.57 33.19
N GLN A 244 -21.30 23.78 32.42
CA GLN A 244 -21.94 22.50 32.82
C GLN A 244 -21.15 21.29 32.32
N ALA A 245 -19.83 21.29 32.43
CA ALA A 245 -19.00 20.18 31.96
C ALA A 245 -19.44 18.85 32.62
N ALA A 246 -20.32 18.11 31.94
CA ALA A 246 -20.86 16.84 32.43
C ALA A 246 -19.76 15.77 32.29
N ALA A 247 -19.38 15.14 33.40
CA ALA A 247 -18.44 14.02 33.41
C ALA A 247 -18.84 12.91 32.43
N GLY A 248 -20.15 12.66 32.26
CA GLY A 248 -20.69 11.68 31.33
C GLY A 248 -20.40 11.97 29.84
N THR A 249 -20.40 13.25 29.43
CA THR A 249 -20.10 13.63 28.04
C THR A 249 -18.65 13.37 27.70
N ARG A 250 -17.73 13.67 28.60
CA ARG A 250 -16.28 13.42 28.42
C ARG A 250 -15.96 11.93 28.33
N THR A 251 -16.59 11.12 29.21
CA THR A 251 -16.44 9.65 29.15
C THR A 251 -16.99 9.09 27.85
N GLY A 252 -18.17 9.55 27.41
CA GLY A 252 -18.76 9.16 26.13
C GLY A 252 -17.88 9.52 24.95
N LEU A 253 -17.31 10.72 24.93
CA LEU A 253 -16.39 11.18 23.88
C LEU A 253 -15.09 10.33 23.87
N GLN A 254 -14.53 10.03 25.03
CA GLN A 254 -13.36 9.16 25.13
C GLN A 254 -13.64 7.75 24.57
N GLN A 255 -14.79 7.16 24.91
CA GLN A 255 -15.20 5.86 24.36
C GLN A 255 -15.45 5.91 22.85
N ALA A 256 -15.99 7.02 22.32
CA ALA A 256 -16.17 7.21 20.88
C ALA A 256 -14.83 7.24 20.15
N HIS A 257 -13.83 7.96 20.66
CA HIS A 257 -12.48 7.94 20.10
C HIS A 257 -11.85 6.55 20.14
N GLN A 258 -11.97 5.80 21.22
CA GLN A 258 -11.46 4.42 21.29
C GLN A 258 -12.10 3.51 20.24
N ARG A 259 -13.41 3.62 20.04
CA ARG A 259 -14.13 2.86 18.99
C ARG A 259 -13.70 3.30 17.59
N ALA A 260 -13.50 4.61 17.37
CA ALA A 260 -13.04 5.13 16.11
C ALA A 260 -11.62 4.62 15.78
N ILE A 261 -10.68 4.65 16.74
CA ILE A 261 -9.33 4.08 16.58
C ILE A 261 -9.41 2.61 16.21
N ALA A 262 -10.22 1.79 16.93
CA ALA A 262 -10.37 0.38 16.61
C ALA A 262 -11.00 0.15 15.23
N GLY A 263 -11.95 0.99 14.81
CA GLY A 263 -12.53 0.97 13.47
C GLY A 263 -11.51 1.26 12.38
N VAL A 264 -10.69 2.28 12.58
CA VAL A 264 -9.60 2.67 11.65
C VAL A 264 -8.53 1.58 11.58
N GLN A 265 -8.08 1.03 12.72
CA GLN A 265 -7.16 -0.11 12.75
C GLN A 265 -7.68 -1.25 11.87
N LYS A 266 -8.94 -1.65 12.09
CA LYS A 266 -9.56 -2.71 11.30
C LYS A 266 -9.60 -2.37 9.81
N ALA A 267 -9.98 -1.14 9.45
CA ALA A 267 -10.05 -0.72 8.05
C ALA A 267 -8.69 -0.75 7.36
N VAL A 268 -7.62 -0.27 8.03
CA VAL A 268 -6.26 -0.29 7.51
C VAL A 268 -5.72 -1.72 7.37
N GLN A 269 -5.99 -2.59 8.35
CA GLN A 269 -5.62 -4.00 8.30
C GLN A 269 -6.38 -4.77 7.21
N GLN A 270 -7.67 -4.49 7.01
CA GLN A 270 -8.47 -5.08 5.92
C GLN A 270 -8.01 -4.62 4.54
N ALA A 271 -7.51 -3.37 4.44
CA ALA A 271 -6.90 -2.87 3.22
C ALA A 271 -5.50 -3.46 2.96
N ASP A 272 -4.95 -4.23 3.91
CA ASP A 272 -3.57 -4.74 3.85
C ASP A 272 -2.57 -3.60 3.67
N ALA A 273 -2.75 -2.51 4.43
CA ALA A 273 -1.94 -1.31 4.33
C ALA A 273 -1.10 -1.10 5.60
N ILE A 274 0.08 -0.50 5.42
CA ILE A 274 0.94 -0.03 6.52
C ILE A 274 0.60 1.44 6.77
N PHE A 275 0.45 1.81 8.03
CA PHE A 275 0.13 3.18 8.42
C PHE A 275 1.35 3.87 9.05
N TYR A 276 1.70 5.02 8.51
CA TYR A 276 2.67 5.95 9.06
C TYR A 276 2.00 7.28 9.36
N SER A 277 2.35 7.90 10.47
CA SER A 277 1.93 9.27 10.78
C SER A 277 3.12 10.15 11.14
N VAL A 278 3.01 11.40 10.79
CA VAL A 278 3.97 12.46 11.13
C VAL A 278 3.18 13.62 11.73
N ASN A 279 3.39 13.88 13.03
CA ASN A 279 2.75 15.00 13.72
C ASN A 279 3.63 16.26 13.59
N PRO A 280 3.28 17.22 12.71
CA PRO A 280 4.10 18.42 12.52
C PRO A 280 4.03 19.41 13.68
N GLY A 281 3.11 19.17 14.62
CA GLY A 281 2.89 20.05 15.78
C GLY A 281 3.93 19.93 16.89
N GLY A 282 4.81 18.91 16.78
CA GLY A 282 5.78 18.59 17.82
C GLY A 282 5.18 17.76 18.97
N PRO A 283 5.99 17.39 19.97
CA PRO A 283 5.55 16.59 21.11
C PRO A 283 4.43 17.27 21.90
N SER A 284 3.45 16.49 22.32
CA SER A 284 2.33 16.97 23.12
C SER A 284 2.79 17.45 24.50
N ILE A 285 2.35 18.62 24.90
CA ILE A 285 2.54 19.09 26.28
C ILE A 285 1.69 18.16 27.18
N LYS A 286 2.28 17.64 28.26
CA LYS A 286 1.65 16.65 29.15
C LYS A 286 0.26 17.04 29.70
N LEU A 287 -0.08 18.32 29.71
CA LEU A 287 -1.38 18.84 30.17
C LEU A 287 -2.44 18.87 29.06
N ASN A 288 -2.06 18.70 27.80
CA ASN A 288 -3.01 18.68 26.69
C ASN A 288 -3.54 17.25 26.44
N GLN A 289 -4.66 16.92 27.07
CA GLN A 289 -5.30 15.60 26.95
C GLN A 289 -5.75 15.27 25.52
N ILE A 290 -6.10 16.28 24.72
CA ILE A 290 -6.53 16.11 23.34
C ILE A 290 -5.34 15.64 22.50
N ALA A 291 -4.24 16.40 22.53
CA ALA A 291 -3.04 16.07 21.77
C ALA A 291 -2.43 14.73 22.19
N MET A 292 -2.39 14.43 23.51
CA MET A 292 -1.92 13.13 24.01
C MET A 292 -2.78 11.96 23.51
N ARG A 293 -4.10 12.16 23.44
CA ARG A 293 -5.01 11.13 22.88
C ARG A 293 -4.78 10.94 21.40
N ALA A 294 -4.61 12.00 20.63
CA ALA A 294 -4.34 11.98 19.21
C ALA A 294 -3.03 11.25 18.90
N GLU A 295 -1.94 11.57 19.59
CA GLU A 295 -0.66 10.88 19.46
C GLU A 295 -0.78 9.39 19.76
N ARG A 296 -1.39 8.99 20.89
CA ARG A 296 -1.61 7.57 21.22
C ARG A 296 -2.48 6.85 20.18
N GLY A 297 -3.49 7.54 19.64
CA GLY A 297 -4.33 6.99 18.58
C GLY A 297 -3.53 6.68 17.32
N MET A 298 -2.72 7.61 16.87
CA MET A 298 -1.84 7.43 15.71
C MET A 298 -0.80 6.32 15.95
N GLU A 299 -0.17 6.29 17.13
CA GLU A 299 0.77 5.26 17.55
C GLU A 299 0.11 3.86 17.53
N THR A 300 -1.07 3.74 18.12
CA THR A 300 -1.83 2.48 18.17
C THR A 300 -2.14 1.95 16.75
N ILE A 301 -2.56 2.82 15.84
CA ILE A 301 -2.84 2.43 14.44
C ILE A 301 -1.54 2.01 13.74
N ALA A 302 -0.45 2.78 13.90
CA ALA A 302 0.84 2.51 13.30
C ALA A 302 1.41 1.16 13.75
N GLU A 303 1.50 0.93 15.05
CA GLU A 303 2.02 -0.30 15.64
C GLU A 303 1.24 -1.54 15.18
N SER A 304 -0.09 -1.45 15.09
CA SER A 304 -0.94 -2.57 14.68
C SER A 304 -0.71 -3.00 13.22
N THR A 305 -0.17 -2.11 12.39
CA THR A 305 0.05 -2.31 10.95
C THR A 305 1.53 -2.43 10.57
N GLY A 306 2.45 -2.36 11.54
CA GLY A 306 3.89 -2.46 11.32
C GLY A 306 4.58 -1.17 10.88
N GLY A 307 3.89 -0.04 10.96
CA GLY A 307 4.44 1.28 10.69
C GLY A 307 4.92 2.02 11.94
N THR A 308 5.05 3.33 11.84
CA THR A 308 5.59 4.20 12.91
C THR A 308 4.84 5.53 12.95
N ALA A 309 4.57 6.01 14.15
CA ALA A 309 4.13 7.39 14.40
C ALA A 309 5.34 8.24 14.78
N PHE A 310 5.61 9.28 14.02
CA PHE A 310 6.70 10.21 14.24
C PHE A 310 6.18 11.52 14.83
N VAL A 311 6.87 12.00 15.85
CA VAL A 311 6.61 13.30 16.48
C VAL A 311 7.93 14.09 16.44
N PRO A 312 8.23 14.81 15.34
CA PRO A 312 9.43 15.62 15.24
C PRO A 312 9.39 16.79 16.22
N ASP A 313 10.56 17.20 16.74
CA ASP A 313 10.65 18.31 17.69
C ASP A 313 10.31 19.65 17.04
N SER A 314 10.48 19.76 15.72
CA SER A 314 10.20 20.97 14.94
C SER A 314 9.83 20.65 13.49
N ASP A 315 9.27 21.62 12.79
CA ASP A 315 8.99 21.56 11.35
C ASP A 315 10.26 21.37 10.49
N LYS A 316 11.43 21.82 11.00
CA LYS A 316 12.73 21.62 10.33
C LYS A 316 13.15 20.15 10.30
N ASP A 317 12.62 19.32 11.18
CA ASP A 317 12.90 17.89 11.24
C ASP A 317 12.03 17.06 10.27
N LEU A 318 11.01 17.67 9.65
CA LEU A 318 10.08 16.95 8.77
C LEU A 318 10.79 16.23 7.61
N GLU A 319 11.77 16.89 6.96
CA GLU A 319 12.52 16.25 5.88
C GLU A 319 13.33 15.04 6.37
N ARG A 320 13.91 15.12 7.56
CA ARG A 320 14.64 14.02 8.19
C ARG A 320 13.70 12.85 8.46
N VAL A 321 12.53 13.13 9.04
CA VAL A 321 11.50 12.12 9.33
C VAL A 321 10.99 11.47 8.04
N PHE A 322 10.70 12.25 7.01
CA PHE A 322 10.26 11.70 5.73
C PHE A 322 11.35 10.85 5.04
N ARG A 323 12.62 11.22 5.16
CA ARG A 323 13.75 10.37 4.70
C ARG A 323 13.78 9.05 5.48
N GLN A 324 13.52 9.08 6.78
CA GLN A 324 13.45 7.87 7.60
C GLN A 324 12.28 6.98 7.17
N VAL A 325 11.07 7.53 6.96
CA VAL A 325 9.92 6.78 6.43
C VAL A 325 10.26 6.14 5.07
N ALA A 326 10.90 6.90 4.18
CA ALA A 326 11.32 6.38 2.87
C ALA A 326 12.33 5.25 3.01
N ALA A 327 13.34 5.40 3.88
CA ALA A 327 14.33 4.36 4.14
C ALA A 327 13.70 3.10 4.76
N GLU A 328 12.78 3.25 5.71
CA GLU A 328 12.03 2.11 6.26
C GLU A 328 11.24 1.37 5.18
N LEU A 329 10.47 2.09 4.36
CA LEU A 329 9.65 1.48 3.31
C LEU A 329 10.48 0.71 2.27
N ARG A 330 11.69 1.19 1.97
CA ARG A 330 12.61 0.54 1.01
C ARG A 330 13.48 -0.54 1.66
N GLY A 331 13.72 -0.43 2.95
CA GLY A 331 14.53 -1.38 3.71
C GLY A 331 13.75 -2.52 4.37
N GLN A 332 12.44 -2.63 4.14
CA GLN A 332 11.63 -3.70 4.71
C GLN A 332 12.00 -5.07 4.16
N TYR A 333 11.99 -6.09 5.02
CA TYR A 333 11.98 -7.48 4.59
C TYR A 333 10.56 -7.89 4.24
N LEU A 334 10.37 -8.60 3.14
CA LEU A 334 9.05 -9.10 2.73
C LEU A 334 9.01 -10.61 2.99
N LEU A 335 8.65 -11.00 4.22
CA LEU A 335 8.53 -12.42 4.57
C LEU A 335 7.33 -13.01 3.81
N GLN A 336 7.53 -14.17 3.20
CA GLN A 336 6.49 -14.90 2.49
C GLN A 336 6.32 -16.28 3.12
N TYR A 337 5.07 -16.64 3.43
CA TYR A 337 4.73 -17.97 3.93
C TYR A 337 3.37 -18.41 3.40
N TYR A 338 3.11 -19.70 3.39
CA TYR A 338 1.83 -20.27 3.01
C TYR A 338 0.96 -20.47 4.23
N ALA A 339 -0.12 -19.70 4.33
CA ALA A 339 -1.08 -19.87 5.41
C ALA A 339 -1.94 -21.13 5.20
N ASP A 340 -2.26 -21.82 6.29
CA ASP A 340 -3.15 -22.98 6.27
C ASP A 340 -4.58 -22.53 5.95
N SER A 341 -4.99 -22.72 4.68
CA SER A 341 -6.26 -22.22 4.13
C SER A 341 -7.50 -22.90 4.70
N GLU A 342 -7.39 -24.18 5.06
CA GLU A 342 -8.56 -24.92 5.55
C GLU A 342 -9.08 -24.41 6.89
N LYS A 343 -8.25 -23.68 7.63
CA LYS A 343 -8.53 -23.17 8.97
C LYS A 343 -8.80 -21.66 9.05
N ALA A 344 -8.78 -20.95 7.91
CA ALA A 344 -8.88 -19.49 7.85
C ALA A 344 -10.18 -19.02 7.20
N PRO A 345 -11.31 -18.91 7.92
CA PRO A 345 -12.50 -18.32 7.34
C PRO A 345 -12.23 -16.85 6.94
N ALA A 346 -12.67 -16.49 5.74
CA ALA A 346 -12.52 -15.14 5.21
C ALA A 346 -13.11 -14.10 6.18
N GLY A 347 -12.39 -12.98 6.37
CA GLY A 347 -12.86 -11.89 7.22
C GLY A 347 -12.70 -12.09 8.73
N VAL A 348 -12.11 -13.20 9.18
CA VAL A 348 -11.69 -13.39 10.57
C VAL A 348 -10.24 -12.96 10.72
N PHE A 349 -9.97 -12.11 11.71
CA PHE A 349 -8.60 -11.62 11.96
C PHE A 349 -7.69 -12.76 12.40
N ARG A 350 -6.51 -12.85 11.79
CA ARG A 350 -5.45 -13.81 12.14
C ARG A 350 -4.23 -13.07 12.66
N ARG A 351 -3.85 -13.41 13.86
CA ARG A 351 -2.71 -12.77 14.54
C ARG A 351 -1.40 -13.27 13.96
N ILE A 352 -0.46 -12.35 13.74
CA ILE A 352 0.91 -12.63 13.34
C ILE A 352 1.86 -12.08 14.40
N LEU A 353 2.91 -12.82 14.69
CA LEU A 353 4.06 -12.37 15.46
C LEU A 353 5.34 -12.64 14.67
N VAL A 354 6.18 -11.62 14.53
CA VAL A 354 7.49 -11.75 13.87
C VAL A 354 8.58 -11.30 14.82
N GLY A 355 9.67 -12.07 14.86
CA GLY A 355 10.85 -11.75 15.67
C GLY A 355 12.14 -12.15 14.98
N VAL A 356 13.26 -11.64 15.51
CA VAL A 356 14.63 -12.01 15.15
C VAL A 356 15.34 -12.51 16.43
N PRO A 357 15.14 -13.78 16.82
CA PRO A 357 15.51 -14.28 18.16
C PRO A 357 17.01 -14.15 18.50
N ALA A 358 17.88 -14.23 17.49
CA ALA A 358 19.33 -14.14 17.68
C ALA A 358 19.84 -12.70 17.91
N ARG A 359 18.97 -11.67 17.76
CA ARG A 359 19.33 -10.26 17.84
C ARG A 359 18.45 -9.54 18.87
N THR A 360 19.00 -9.27 20.05
CA THR A 360 18.34 -8.52 21.13
C THR A 360 18.55 -7.00 21.01
N ASP A 361 19.45 -6.60 20.15
CA ASP A 361 19.86 -5.22 19.89
C ASP A 361 19.01 -4.53 18.79
N VAL A 362 18.03 -5.23 18.21
CA VAL A 362 17.17 -4.71 17.16
C VAL A 362 15.72 -4.57 17.61
N ARG A 363 15.00 -3.65 16.97
CA ARG A 363 13.55 -3.52 17.07
C ARG A 363 12.93 -4.07 15.80
N VAL A 364 12.00 -5.02 15.96
CA VAL A 364 11.25 -5.64 14.85
C VAL A 364 9.82 -5.09 14.86
N ARG A 365 9.37 -4.61 13.75
CA ARG A 365 7.98 -4.15 13.53
C ARG A 365 7.40 -4.87 12.32
N ALA A 366 6.23 -5.46 12.53
CA ALA A 366 5.42 -6.08 11.51
C ALA A 366 3.94 -5.85 11.83
N ARG A 367 3.06 -6.05 10.88
CA ARG A 367 1.63 -6.04 11.18
C ARG A 367 1.29 -7.10 12.23
N GLN A 368 0.39 -6.78 13.16
CA GLN A 368 -0.04 -7.69 14.22
C GLN A 368 -0.96 -8.81 13.73
N GLY A 369 -1.39 -8.74 12.47
CA GLY A 369 -2.26 -9.73 11.85
C GLY A 369 -2.87 -9.22 10.54
N TYR A 370 -3.75 -10.03 9.98
CA TYR A 370 -4.44 -9.72 8.73
C TYR A 370 -5.84 -10.35 8.67
N TYR A 371 -6.63 -9.91 7.71
CA TYR A 371 -7.91 -10.50 7.37
C TYR A 371 -7.77 -11.29 6.06
N PRO A 372 -7.90 -12.64 6.06
CA PRO A 372 -7.91 -13.42 4.83
C PRO A 372 -8.98 -12.91 3.88
N LYS A 373 -8.64 -12.74 2.61
CA LYS A 373 -9.61 -12.38 1.56
C LYS A 373 -10.43 -13.61 1.18
N LYS A 374 -11.68 -13.40 0.74
CA LYS A 374 -12.43 -14.46 0.05
C LYS A 374 -11.65 -14.83 -1.20
N GLN A 375 -11.49 -16.12 -1.40
CA GLN A 375 -11.00 -16.65 -2.67
C GLN A 375 -12.20 -16.63 -3.63
N ASP A 376 -12.05 -15.91 -4.74
CA ASP A 376 -13.01 -15.90 -5.84
C ASP A 376 -12.90 -17.19 -6.66
#